data_d9c778c957d391f6d5e04495d57516d6
#
_entry.id   d9c778c957d391f6d5e04495d57516d6
#
_cell.length_a   1.000
_cell.length_b   1.000
_cell.length_c   1.000
_cell.angle_alpha   90.00
_cell.angle_beta   90.00
_cell.angle_gamma   90.00
#
_symmetry.space_group_name_H-M   'P 1'
#
loop_
_entity.id
_entity.type
_entity.pdbx_description
1 polymer ?
#
loop_
_entity_poly.entity_id
_entity_poly.type
_entity_poly.pdbx_seq_one_letter_code
_entity_poly.pdbx_strand_id
1 'polypeptide(L)'
;MHSRRFVLATGCRSLLLLATGGLAAVAAPVSAPAAGPASLKIGIIGAGNIGGTLAELWTRAGHRVMLSSRHPEELHGLARRIGPLASVGTPREAADFGDAVLVAIPYGSYPELGPSLDGALAGKVVLDAGNPISSRGPALADEARANGIGPTSRKYLGNPRLVRAFSNLSSGVLAREANRPPPRLGMPILGDDKDALELAARLVSDAGFDPVVIGTLERAADTAMGGSLSGVQATAAELRRRLGLD
;
A
#
# COMPACT_ATOMS: atom_id res chain seq x y z
N MET A 1 79.50 -47.57 -63.55
CA MET A 1 80.83 -47.19 -63.06
C MET A 1 80.70 -46.01 -62.10
N HIS A 2 81.23 -46.20 -60.87
CA HIS A 2 81.56 -45.16 -59.86
C HIS A 2 80.39 -44.33 -59.25
N SER A 3 80.06 -44.46 -58.08
CA SER A 3 80.74 -44.55 -56.79
C SER A 3 80.52 -43.27 -55.94
N ARG A 4 79.86 -43.42 -54.79
CA ARG A 4 80.14 -42.70 -53.52
C ARG A 4 79.77 -41.25 -53.43
N ARG A 5 79.24 -40.71 -52.36
CA ARG A 5 79.38 -40.91 -50.88
C ARG A 5 78.29 -40.22 -50.10
N PHE A 6 78.00 -40.82 -48.97
CA PHE A 6 77.30 -40.31 -47.82
C PHE A 6 77.79 -38.97 -47.28
N VAL A 7 76.91 -38.13 -46.84
CA VAL A 7 77.08 -37.24 -45.66
C VAL A 7 75.78 -37.10 -44.92
N LEU A 8 75.77 -37.57 -43.67
CA LEU A 8 74.72 -37.27 -42.65
C LEU A 8 74.88 -35.83 -42.18
N ALA A 9 73.78 -35.10 -42.08
CA ALA A 9 73.68 -33.85 -41.32
C ALA A 9 72.43 -33.88 -40.44
N THR A 10 72.71 -33.98 -39.20
CA THR A 10 71.79 -33.95 -38.08
C THR A 10 71.16 -32.52 -38.01
N GLY A 11 69.87 -32.39 -38.24
CA GLY A 11 69.12 -31.10 -38.13
C GLY A 11 68.12 -31.19 -36.95
N CYS A 12 68.40 -30.41 -35.96
CA CYS A 12 67.68 -30.24 -34.76
C CYS A 12 66.22 -29.80 -35.02
N ARG A 13 65.21 -30.57 -34.61
CA ARG A 13 63.82 -30.19 -34.67
C ARG A 13 63.46 -29.37 -33.41
N SER A 14 63.41 -28.07 -33.55
CA SER A 14 62.83 -27.16 -32.54
C SER A 14 61.33 -27.35 -32.50
N LEU A 15 60.84 -27.88 -31.42
CA LEU A 15 59.42 -28.02 -31.12
C LEU A 15 58.89 -26.66 -30.63
N LEU A 16 58.11 -25.95 -31.45
CA LEU A 16 57.45 -24.73 -31.08
C LEU A 16 56.13 -25.07 -30.34
N LEU A 17 56.12 -24.99 -29.00
CA LEU A 17 54.89 -25.08 -28.20
C LEU A 17 54.14 -23.78 -28.35
N LEU A 18 53.04 -23.81 -29.10
CA LEU A 18 52.01 -22.77 -29.08
C LEU A 18 51.17 -22.93 -27.80
N ALA A 19 51.42 -22.08 -26.79
CA ALA A 19 50.58 -21.97 -25.62
C ALA A 19 49.31 -21.15 -26.02
N THR A 20 48.20 -21.85 -26.26
CA THR A 20 46.89 -21.21 -26.39
C THR A 20 46.38 -20.81 -25.01
N GLY A 21 46.65 -19.57 -24.60
CA GLY A 21 46.06 -18.97 -23.39
C GLY A 21 44.58 -18.79 -23.58
N GLY A 22 43.80 -19.74 -23.06
CA GLY A 22 42.36 -19.56 -22.95
C GLY A 22 42.02 -18.45 -21.94
N LEU A 23 41.54 -17.29 -22.43
CA LEU A 23 40.89 -16.29 -21.56
C LEU A 23 39.59 -16.89 -21.03
N ALA A 24 39.61 -17.41 -19.81
CA ALA A 24 38.38 -17.72 -19.10
C ALA A 24 37.66 -16.37 -18.75
N ALA A 25 36.65 -16.03 -19.51
CA ALA A 25 35.77 -14.92 -19.17
C ALA A 25 35.02 -15.31 -17.90
N VAL A 26 35.43 -14.76 -16.76
CA VAL A 26 34.65 -14.83 -15.52
C VAL A 26 33.39 -13.99 -15.73
N ALA A 27 32.29 -14.67 -16.04
CA ALA A 27 30.99 -14.04 -16.06
C ALA A 27 30.64 -13.59 -14.61
N ALA A 28 30.65 -12.28 -14.38
CA ALA A 28 30.15 -11.71 -13.13
C ALA A 28 28.68 -12.16 -12.93
N PRO A 29 28.27 -12.56 -11.71
CA PRO A 29 26.88 -12.89 -11.46
C PRO A 29 26.04 -11.65 -11.74
N VAL A 30 25.12 -11.75 -12.70
CA VAL A 30 24.07 -10.74 -12.91
C VAL A 30 23.19 -10.80 -11.66
N SER A 31 23.35 -9.82 -10.78
CA SER A 31 22.45 -9.65 -9.63
C SER A 31 21.03 -9.58 -10.16
N ALA A 32 20.20 -10.54 -9.77
CA ALA A 32 18.76 -10.46 -10.02
C ALA A 32 18.24 -9.10 -9.51
N PRO A 33 17.38 -8.40 -10.27
CA PRO A 33 16.80 -7.17 -9.77
C PRO A 33 16.14 -7.46 -8.42
N ALA A 34 16.42 -6.61 -7.44
CA ALA A 34 15.79 -6.72 -6.13
C ALA A 34 14.28 -6.82 -6.33
N ALA A 35 13.68 -7.90 -5.83
CA ALA A 35 12.24 -8.08 -5.91
C ALA A 35 11.59 -6.83 -5.31
N GLY A 36 10.82 -6.11 -6.10
CA GLY A 36 10.05 -4.96 -5.62
C GLY A 36 9.18 -5.40 -4.44
N PRO A 37 8.72 -4.48 -3.59
CA PRO A 37 7.91 -4.83 -2.43
C PRO A 37 6.76 -5.73 -2.85
N ALA A 38 6.60 -6.88 -2.17
CA ALA A 38 5.63 -7.92 -2.54
C ALA A 38 4.23 -7.33 -2.71
N SER A 39 3.55 -7.68 -3.82
CA SER A 39 2.16 -7.29 -4.05
C SER A 39 1.26 -7.79 -2.91
N LEU A 40 0.38 -6.94 -2.42
CA LEU A 40 -0.61 -7.26 -1.39
C LEU A 40 -1.99 -7.45 -2.02
N LYS A 41 -2.83 -8.18 -1.30
CA LYS A 41 -4.27 -8.20 -1.50
C LYS A 41 -4.92 -7.17 -0.58
N ILE A 42 -5.74 -6.29 -1.11
CA ILE A 42 -6.40 -5.23 -0.33
C ILE A 42 -7.91 -5.37 -0.50
N GLY A 43 -8.59 -5.65 0.60
CA GLY A 43 -10.05 -5.61 0.64
C GLY A 43 -10.52 -4.16 0.79
N ILE A 44 -11.50 -3.74 -0.01
CA ILE A 44 -12.05 -2.38 0.04
C ILE A 44 -13.53 -2.46 0.36
N ILE A 45 -13.86 -2.16 1.61
CA ILE A 45 -15.25 -2.08 2.07
C ILE A 45 -15.75 -0.65 1.86
N GLY A 46 -16.56 -0.48 0.82
CA GLY A 46 -17.03 0.82 0.36
C GLY A 46 -16.25 1.38 -0.83
N ALA A 47 -16.58 0.93 -2.03
CA ALA A 47 -15.98 1.39 -3.29
C ALA A 47 -16.62 2.69 -3.83
N GLY A 48 -16.93 3.62 -2.92
CA GLY A 48 -17.36 4.98 -3.26
C GLY A 48 -16.17 5.87 -3.68
N ASN A 49 -16.31 7.19 -3.51
CA ASN A 49 -15.30 8.15 -3.97
C ASN A 49 -13.91 7.88 -3.39
N ILE A 50 -13.77 7.69 -2.06
CA ILE A 50 -12.47 7.41 -1.42
C ILE A 50 -11.97 6.02 -1.80
N GLY A 51 -12.79 4.97 -1.57
CA GLY A 51 -12.38 3.59 -1.82
C GLY A 51 -12.07 3.32 -3.29
N GLY A 52 -12.85 3.86 -4.22
CA GLY A 52 -12.60 3.75 -5.66
C GLY A 52 -11.30 4.43 -6.08
N THR A 53 -11.03 5.64 -5.58
CA THR A 53 -9.77 6.35 -5.84
C THR A 53 -8.57 5.56 -5.32
N LEU A 54 -8.61 5.06 -4.08
CA LEU A 54 -7.52 4.29 -3.50
C LEU A 54 -7.33 2.94 -4.22
N ALA A 55 -8.42 2.31 -4.68
CA ALA A 55 -8.35 1.11 -5.52
C ALA A 55 -7.53 1.35 -6.78
N GLU A 56 -7.79 2.46 -7.50
CA GLU A 56 -7.03 2.82 -8.70
C GLU A 56 -5.54 3.08 -8.38
N LEU A 57 -5.25 3.76 -7.28
CA LEU A 57 -3.88 4.06 -6.88
C LEU A 57 -3.11 2.78 -6.52
N TRP A 58 -3.69 1.90 -5.71
CA TRP A 58 -3.05 0.65 -5.29
C TRP A 58 -2.90 -0.35 -6.43
N THR A 59 -3.84 -0.41 -7.38
CA THR A 59 -3.67 -1.27 -8.56
C THR A 59 -2.57 -0.76 -9.48
N ARG A 60 -2.39 0.56 -9.63
CA ARG A 60 -1.25 1.14 -10.33
C ARG A 60 0.09 0.83 -9.66
N ALA A 61 0.09 0.68 -8.34
CA ALA A 61 1.25 0.22 -7.56
C ALA A 61 1.47 -1.30 -7.61
N GLY A 62 0.60 -2.05 -8.31
CA GLY A 62 0.73 -3.49 -8.51
C GLY A 62 0.01 -4.35 -7.46
N HIS A 63 -0.79 -3.77 -6.57
CA HIS A 63 -1.60 -4.51 -5.61
C HIS A 63 -2.87 -5.07 -6.26
N ARG A 64 -3.35 -6.20 -5.72
CA ARG A 64 -4.65 -6.76 -6.08
C ARG A 64 -5.71 -6.20 -5.14
N VAL A 65 -6.84 -5.72 -5.68
CA VAL A 65 -7.92 -5.18 -4.87
C VAL A 65 -9.22 -5.95 -5.07
N MET A 66 -10.01 -6.07 -4.01
CA MET A 66 -11.41 -6.50 -4.10
C MET A 66 -12.30 -5.36 -3.63
N LEU A 67 -13.07 -4.81 -4.58
CA LEU A 67 -14.05 -3.76 -4.35
C LEU A 67 -15.31 -4.36 -3.76
N SER A 68 -15.90 -3.71 -2.75
CA SER A 68 -17.18 -4.15 -2.23
C SER A 68 -18.13 -3.01 -1.88
N SER A 69 -19.42 -3.32 -1.95
CA SER A 69 -20.52 -2.48 -1.50
C SER A 69 -21.70 -3.37 -1.08
N ARG A 70 -22.79 -2.76 -0.65
CA ARG A 70 -24.06 -3.45 -0.42
C ARG A 70 -24.70 -3.98 -1.72
N HIS A 71 -24.28 -3.42 -2.85
CA HIS A 71 -24.70 -3.77 -4.22
C HIS A 71 -23.47 -4.04 -5.08
N PRO A 72 -22.81 -5.21 -4.91
CA PRO A 72 -21.58 -5.53 -5.62
C PRO A 72 -21.72 -5.52 -7.13
N GLU A 73 -22.90 -5.87 -7.65
CA GLU A 73 -23.23 -5.90 -9.07
C GLU A 73 -23.04 -4.55 -9.78
N GLU A 74 -23.20 -3.44 -9.05
CA GLU A 74 -22.99 -2.09 -9.57
C GLU A 74 -21.52 -1.74 -9.75
N LEU A 75 -20.61 -2.50 -9.13
CA LEU A 75 -19.17 -2.22 -9.13
C LEU A 75 -18.41 -2.81 -10.33
N HIS A 76 -19.04 -3.70 -11.11
CA HIS A 76 -18.37 -4.33 -12.27
C HIS A 76 -17.86 -3.30 -13.29
N GLY A 77 -18.57 -2.18 -13.48
CA GLY A 77 -18.14 -1.08 -14.34
C GLY A 77 -16.84 -0.43 -13.82
N LEU A 78 -16.75 -0.19 -12.51
CA LEU A 78 -15.56 0.34 -11.87
C LEU A 78 -14.39 -0.64 -11.95
N ALA A 79 -14.61 -1.91 -11.62
CA ALA A 79 -13.56 -2.92 -11.67
C ALA A 79 -12.97 -3.07 -13.09
N ARG A 80 -13.81 -3.07 -14.14
CA ARG A 80 -13.32 -3.08 -15.53
C ARG A 80 -12.47 -1.86 -15.90
N ARG A 81 -12.82 -0.66 -15.41
CA ARG A 81 -12.01 0.54 -15.64
C ARG A 81 -10.66 0.49 -14.93
N ILE A 82 -10.64 -0.05 -13.71
CA ILE A 82 -9.40 -0.20 -12.93
C ILE A 82 -8.48 -1.24 -13.59
N GLY A 83 -9.02 -2.34 -14.10
CA GLY A 83 -8.27 -3.36 -14.83
C GLY A 83 -8.16 -4.71 -14.11
N PRO A 84 -7.25 -5.59 -14.58
CA PRO A 84 -7.23 -7.02 -14.22
C PRO A 84 -6.84 -7.30 -12.75
N LEU A 85 -6.30 -6.31 -12.04
CA LEU A 85 -5.97 -6.44 -10.62
C LEU A 85 -7.15 -6.14 -9.69
N ALA A 86 -8.29 -5.67 -10.24
CA ALA A 86 -9.49 -5.38 -9.49
C ALA A 86 -10.54 -6.50 -9.66
N SER A 87 -11.12 -6.91 -8.56
CA SER A 87 -12.26 -7.83 -8.48
C SER A 87 -13.39 -7.19 -7.69
N VAL A 88 -14.56 -7.83 -7.71
CA VAL A 88 -15.76 -7.36 -7.00
C VAL A 88 -16.25 -8.48 -6.08
N GLY A 89 -16.73 -8.10 -4.92
CA GLY A 89 -17.33 -9.02 -3.95
C GLY A 89 -18.21 -8.29 -2.93
N THR A 90 -18.78 -9.07 -2.03
CA THR A 90 -19.48 -8.58 -0.84
C THR A 90 -18.46 -7.97 0.16
N PRO A 91 -18.90 -7.17 1.15
CA PRO A 91 -18.01 -6.68 2.22
C PRO A 91 -17.29 -7.81 2.96
N ARG A 92 -17.95 -8.93 3.19
CA ARG A 92 -17.37 -10.12 3.82
C ARG A 92 -16.27 -10.74 2.94
N GLU A 93 -16.53 -10.97 1.67
CA GLU A 93 -15.54 -11.49 0.73
C GLU A 93 -14.34 -10.57 0.58
N ALA A 94 -14.54 -9.25 0.56
CA ALA A 94 -13.45 -8.29 0.53
C ALA A 94 -12.61 -8.34 1.82
N ALA A 95 -13.24 -8.48 2.99
CA ALA A 95 -12.54 -8.66 4.25
C ALA A 95 -11.72 -9.96 4.27
N ASP A 96 -12.28 -11.08 3.81
CA ASP A 96 -11.59 -12.37 3.75
C ASP A 96 -10.44 -12.37 2.74
N PHE A 97 -10.61 -11.70 1.60
CA PHE A 97 -9.61 -11.58 0.53
C PHE A 97 -8.34 -10.83 0.95
N GLY A 98 -8.50 -9.73 1.72
CA GLY A 98 -7.42 -8.78 1.98
C GLY A 98 -6.37 -9.25 2.98
N ASP A 99 -5.08 -9.02 2.70
CA ASP A 99 -4.01 -8.99 3.71
C ASP A 99 -4.16 -7.74 4.58
N ALA A 100 -4.68 -6.66 4.00
CA ALA A 100 -5.16 -5.45 4.66
C ALA A 100 -6.55 -5.07 4.16
N VAL A 101 -7.31 -4.34 4.97
CA VAL A 101 -8.68 -3.94 4.63
C VAL A 101 -8.84 -2.44 4.79
N LEU A 102 -9.35 -1.77 3.76
CA LEU A 102 -9.82 -0.39 3.85
C LEU A 102 -11.31 -0.36 4.18
N VAL A 103 -11.70 0.40 5.18
CA VAL A 103 -13.09 0.74 5.48
C VAL A 103 -13.35 2.20 5.10
N ALA A 104 -14.13 2.38 4.02
CA ALA A 104 -14.44 3.69 3.44
C ALA A 104 -15.94 3.86 3.17
N ILE A 105 -16.75 3.50 4.16
CA ILE A 105 -18.23 3.64 4.16
C ILE A 105 -18.67 4.82 5.03
N PRO A 106 -19.94 5.25 4.94
CA PRO A 106 -20.49 6.19 5.89
C PRO A 106 -20.32 5.70 7.34
N TYR A 107 -19.77 6.54 8.20
CA TYR A 107 -19.40 6.17 9.58
C TYR A 107 -20.58 5.61 10.38
N GLY A 108 -21.78 6.15 10.18
CA GLY A 108 -23.02 5.67 10.80
C GLY A 108 -23.38 4.21 10.51
N SER A 109 -22.75 3.58 9.52
CA SER A 109 -22.97 2.16 9.18
C SER A 109 -22.00 1.19 9.88
N TYR A 110 -21.08 1.67 10.73
CA TYR A 110 -20.11 0.80 11.44
C TYR A 110 -20.78 -0.19 12.39
N PRO A 111 -21.84 0.19 13.15
CA PRO A 111 -22.55 -0.75 14.03
C PRO A 111 -23.17 -1.95 13.30
N GLU A 112 -23.54 -1.78 12.04
CA GLU A 112 -24.07 -2.86 11.19
C GLU A 112 -22.96 -3.64 10.52
N LEU A 113 -21.90 -2.96 10.07
CA LEU A 113 -20.78 -3.58 9.36
C LEU A 113 -20.02 -4.56 10.25
N GLY A 114 -19.60 -4.15 11.45
CA GLY A 114 -18.75 -4.98 12.31
C GLY A 114 -19.32 -6.38 12.54
N PRO A 115 -20.55 -6.52 13.06
CA PRO A 115 -21.17 -7.83 13.23
C PRO A 115 -21.34 -8.60 11.91
N SER A 116 -21.64 -7.92 10.78
CA SER A 116 -21.83 -8.59 9.48
C SER A 116 -20.54 -9.23 8.94
N LEU A 117 -19.38 -8.81 9.41
CA LEU A 117 -18.09 -9.36 9.01
C LEU A 117 -17.71 -10.62 9.82
N ASP A 118 -18.40 -10.92 10.93
CA ASP A 118 -18.22 -12.15 11.71
C ASP A 118 -16.75 -12.55 11.93
N GLY A 119 -15.93 -11.61 12.41
CA GLY A 119 -14.52 -11.84 12.71
C GLY A 119 -13.57 -11.82 11.50
N ALA A 120 -14.04 -11.58 10.28
CA ALA A 120 -13.17 -11.53 9.08
C ALA A 120 -12.06 -10.47 9.13
N LEU A 121 -12.17 -9.49 10.03
CA LEU A 121 -11.14 -8.48 10.28
C LEU A 121 -10.09 -8.92 11.32
N ALA A 122 -10.29 -10.04 12.00
CA ALA A 122 -9.39 -10.50 13.06
C ALA A 122 -7.95 -10.67 12.54
N GLY A 123 -6.99 -10.10 13.25
CA GLY A 123 -5.56 -10.17 12.90
C GLY A 123 -5.12 -9.35 11.69
N LYS A 124 -6.04 -8.78 10.93
CA LYS A 124 -5.71 -7.96 9.75
C LYS A 124 -5.47 -6.50 10.13
N VAL A 125 -4.67 -5.81 9.34
CA VAL A 125 -4.57 -4.35 9.44
C VAL A 125 -5.79 -3.73 8.76
N VAL A 126 -6.48 -2.87 9.49
CA VAL A 126 -7.66 -2.17 9.00
C VAL A 126 -7.37 -0.68 8.89
N LEU A 127 -7.44 -0.14 7.67
CA LEU A 127 -7.37 1.30 7.41
C LEU A 127 -8.77 1.90 7.53
N ASP A 128 -8.96 2.83 8.46
CA ASP A 128 -10.21 3.55 8.67
C ASP A 128 -10.17 4.95 8.04
N ALA A 129 -10.92 5.14 6.97
CA ALA A 129 -11.10 6.43 6.31
C ALA A 129 -12.43 7.11 6.65
N GLY A 130 -13.23 6.54 7.55
CA GLY A 130 -14.56 7.04 7.91
C GLY A 130 -14.52 8.35 8.69
N ASN A 131 -15.53 9.19 8.49
CA ASN A 131 -15.72 10.43 9.23
C ASN A 131 -17.11 10.47 9.90
N PRO A 132 -17.18 10.76 11.20
CA PRO A 132 -18.45 10.87 11.93
C PRO A 132 -19.18 12.17 11.55
N ILE A 133 -19.97 12.11 10.49
CA ILE A 133 -20.77 13.23 10.00
C ILE A 133 -22.20 13.08 10.54
N SER A 134 -22.66 14.05 11.34
CA SER A 134 -23.97 13.98 12.00
C SER A 134 -25.14 13.79 11.03
N SER A 135 -25.09 14.36 9.83
CA SER A 135 -26.13 14.14 8.80
C SER A 135 -26.20 12.72 8.23
N ARG A 136 -25.19 11.87 8.54
CA ARG A 136 -25.07 10.50 8.03
C ARG A 136 -25.01 9.44 9.13
N GLY A 137 -25.56 9.74 10.29
CA GLY A 137 -25.57 8.86 11.46
C GLY A 137 -25.36 9.66 12.74
N PRO A 138 -26.38 10.45 13.18
CA PRO A 138 -26.24 11.39 14.28
C PRO A 138 -25.82 10.68 15.59
N ALA A 139 -26.46 9.57 15.94
CA ALA A 139 -26.18 8.87 17.19
C ALA A 139 -24.72 8.41 17.29
N LEU A 140 -24.16 7.83 16.22
CA LEU A 140 -22.77 7.38 16.24
C LEU A 140 -21.78 8.55 16.16
N ALA A 141 -22.16 9.64 15.48
CA ALA A 141 -21.36 10.86 15.46
C ALA A 141 -21.27 11.50 16.84
N ASP A 142 -22.36 11.48 17.62
CA ASP A 142 -22.39 11.97 19.00
C ASP A 142 -21.58 11.06 19.93
N GLU A 143 -21.70 9.74 19.77
CA GLU A 143 -20.86 8.78 20.51
C GLU A 143 -19.37 9.01 20.22
N ALA A 144 -19.00 9.14 18.95
CA ALA A 144 -17.61 9.37 18.54
C ALA A 144 -17.06 10.72 19.05
N ARG A 145 -17.92 11.71 19.20
CA ARG A 145 -17.53 13.00 19.79
C ARG A 145 -17.31 12.89 21.30
N ALA A 146 -18.12 12.08 21.99
CA ALA A 146 -18.01 11.88 23.44
C ALA A 146 -16.86 10.96 23.82
N ASN A 147 -16.64 9.88 23.08
CA ASN A 147 -15.75 8.78 23.45
C ASN A 147 -14.46 8.73 22.59
N GLY A 148 -14.29 9.63 21.63
CA GLY A 148 -13.21 9.62 20.66
C GLY A 148 -13.53 8.81 19.40
N ILE A 149 -13.10 9.32 18.25
CA ILE A 149 -13.37 8.70 16.94
C ILE A 149 -12.66 7.36 16.80
N GLY A 150 -11.36 7.30 17.15
CA GLY A 150 -10.57 6.09 17.04
C GLY A 150 -11.07 4.97 17.95
N PRO A 151 -11.29 5.21 19.26
CA PRO A 151 -11.91 4.24 20.17
C PRO A 151 -13.28 3.75 19.70
N THR A 152 -14.13 4.65 19.18
CA THR A 152 -15.46 4.28 18.65
C THR A 152 -15.32 3.41 17.38
N SER A 153 -14.46 3.77 16.44
CA SER A 153 -14.19 2.92 15.27
C SER A 153 -13.71 1.54 15.67
N ARG A 154 -12.76 1.46 16.62
CA ARG A 154 -12.23 0.19 17.11
C ARG A 154 -13.31 -0.67 17.79
N LYS A 155 -14.20 -0.05 18.57
CA LYS A 155 -15.32 -0.72 19.23
C LYS A 155 -16.23 -1.42 18.21
N TYR A 156 -16.64 -0.71 17.17
CA TYR A 156 -17.62 -1.23 16.21
C TYR A 156 -17.01 -2.14 15.14
N LEU A 157 -15.76 -1.91 14.74
CA LEU A 157 -15.07 -2.77 13.79
C LEU A 157 -14.40 -4.00 14.45
N GLY A 158 -14.36 -4.03 15.79
CA GLY A 158 -13.83 -5.19 16.54
C GLY A 158 -12.36 -5.48 16.25
N ASN A 159 -11.54 -4.47 15.89
CA ASN A 159 -10.19 -4.71 15.45
C ASN A 159 -9.16 -3.88 16.22
N PRO A 160 -8.18 -4.52 16.93
CA PRO A 160 -7.11 -3.83 17.64
C PRO A 160 -6.02 -3.26 16.72
N ARG A 161 -5.89 -3.77 15.48
CA ARG A 161 -4.89 -3.34 14.49
C ARG A 161 -5.45 -2.28 13.54
N LEU A 162 -6.27 -1.39 14.09
CA LEU A 162 -6.88 -0.28 13.35
C LEU A 162 -5.88 0.86 13.16
N VAL A 163 -5.76 1.33 11.92
CA VAL A 163 -4.99 2.54 11.57
C VAL A 163 -5.92 3.52 10.87
N ARG A 164 -6.03 4.71 11.42
CA ARG A 164 -6.76 5.79 10.75
C ARG A 164 -5.88 6.42 9.67
N ALA A 165 -6.38 6.44 8.42
CA ALA A 165 -5.67 6.98 7.27
C ALA A 165 -6.66 7.48 6.21
N PHE A 166 -6.22 8.40 5.34
CA PHE A 166 -7.01 8.96 4.21
C PHE A 166 -8.33 9.65 4.60
N SER A 167 -8.50 9.98 5.87
CA SER A 167 -9.73 10.59 6.40
C SER A 167 -9.74 12.12 6.33
N ASN A 168 -8.57 12.74 6.13
CA ASN A 168 -8.37 14.20 6.17
C ASN A 168 -8.50 14.89 4.81
N LEU A 169 -8.46 14.16 3.70
CA LEU A 169 -8.50 14.72 2.34
C LEU A 169 -9.72 14.19 1.56
N SER A 170 -10.20 15.00 0.63
CA SER A 170 -11.24 14.57 -0.31
C SER A 170 -10.65 13.64 -1.38
N SER A 171 -11.50 12.80 -1.98
CA SER A 171 -11.11 11.93 -3.09
C SER A 171 -10.53 12.69 -4.28
N GLY A 172 -11.05 13.88 -4.58
CA GLY A 172 -10.51 14.74 -5.65
C GLY A 172 -9.10 15.21 -5.36
N VAL A 173 -8.75 15.51 -4.10
CA VAL A 173 -7.37 15.83 -3.70
C VAL A 173 -6.51 14.58 -3.79
N LEU A 174 -6.98 13.43 -3.28
CA LEU A 174 -6.25 12.17 -3.38
C LEU A 174 -5.91 11.82 -4.84
N ALA A 175 -6.88 11.91 -5.75
CA ALA A 175 -6.66 11.60 -7.16
C ALA A 175 -5.68 12.55 -7.84
N ARG A 176 -5.74 13.85 -7.53
CA ARG A 176 -4.91 14.88 -8.16
C ARG A 176 -3.48 14.91 -7.64
N GLU A 177 -3.30 14.72 -6.35
CA GLU A 177 -2.01 14.89 -5.68
C GLU A 177 -1.21 13.59 -5.54
N ALA A 178 -1.82 12.43 -5.79
CA ALA A 178 -1.13 11.15 -5.77
C ALA A 178 0.02 11.12 -6.78
N ASN A 179 1.16 10.61 -6.35
CA ASN A 179 2.35 10.44 -7.19
C ASN A 179 2.89 11.74 -7.82
N ARG A 180 2.55 12.91 -7.27
CA ARG A 180 3.18 14.16 -7.72
C ARG A 180 4.70 14.10 -7.52
N PRO A 181 5.52 14.84 -8.31
CA PRO A 181 6.95 14.94 -8.05
C PRO A 181 7.24 15.40 -6.62
N PRO A 182 8.35 14.93 -6.01
CA PRO A 182 8.73 15.37 -4.67
C PRO A 182 8.89 16.90 -4.57
N PRO A 183 8.54 17.47 -3.42
CA PRO A 183 8.03 16.81 -2.21
C PRO A 183 6.56 16.41 -2.35
N ARG A 184 6.23 15.16 -1.98
CA ARG A 184 4.86 14.64 -2.00
C ARG A 184 4.03 15.20 -0.85
N LEU A 185 2.71 15.07 -0.94
CA LEU A 185 1.84 15.38 0.19
C LEU A 185 2.06 14.39 1.33
N GLY A 186 2.19 14.92 2.53
CA GLY A 186 2.16 14.16 3.77
C GLY A 186 0.76 13.64 4.06
N MET A 187 0.66 12.33 4.34
CA MET A 187 -0.58 11.70 4.76
C MET A 187 -0.48 11.34 6.24
N PRO A 188 -1.25 12.02 7.13
CA PRO A 188 -1.25 11.67 8.54
C PRO A 188 -1.87 10.29 8.75
N ILE A 189 -1.19 9.45 9.54
CA ILE A 189 -1.69 8.15 9.99
C ILE A 189 -1.60 8.04 11.51
N LEU A 190 -2.56 7.32 12.10
CA LEU A 190 -2.69 7.12 13.55
C LEU A 190 -3.05 5.69 13.86
N GLY A 191 -2.45 5.14 14.89
CA GLY A 191 -2.73 3.77 15.33
C GLY A 191 -2.00 3.45 16.61
N ASP A 192 -2.37 2.33 17.24
CA ASP A 192 -1.80 1.89 18.51
C ASP A 192 -0.87 0.67 18.33
N ASP A 193 -0.95 -0.03 17.18
CA ASP A 193 -0.14 -1.19 16.84
C ASP A 193 0.97 -0.78 15.85
N LYS A 194 2.23 -1.03 16.24
CA LYS A 194 3.40 -0.61 15.45
C LYS A 194 3.46 -1.28 14.09
N ASP A 195 3.23 -2.59 14.03
CA ASP A 195 3.30 -3.34 12.76
C ASP A 195 2.15 -2.94 11.83
N ALA A 196 0.98 -2.60 12.39
CA ALA A 196 -0.13 -2.05 11.61
C ALA A 196 0.21 -0.68 11.03
N LEU A 197 0.89 0.18 11.80
CA LEU A 197 1.36 1.49 11.31
C LEU A 197 2.40 1.32 10.21
N GLU A 198 3.32 0.36 10.31
CA GLU A 198 4.32 0.09 9.26
C GLU A 198 3.65 -0.36 7.95
N LEU A 199 2.68 -1.28 8.01
CA LEU A 199 1.93 -1.70 6.83
C LEU A 199 1.08 -0.56 6.25
N ALA A 200 0.42 0.22 7.10
CA ALA A 200 -0.35 1.38 6.67
C ALA A 200 0.55 2.44 6.01
N ALA A 201 1.74 2.71 6.56
CA ALA A 201 2.73 3.62 5.98
C ALA A 201 3.16 3.17 4.59
N ARG A 202 3.40 1.87 4.41
CA ARG A 202 3.68 1.29 3.10
C ARG A 202 2.52 1.53 2.13
N LEU A 203 1.28 1.22 2.51
CA LEU A 203 0.10 1.42 1.67
C LEU A 203 -0.16 2.90 1.33
N VAL A 204 0.18 3.81 2.22
CA VAL A 204 0.16 5.26 1.97
C VAL A 204 1.22 5.64 0.92
N SER A 205 2.44 5.09 1.04
CA SER A 205 3.52 5.34 0.07
C SER A 205 3.17 4.78 -1.30
N ASP A 206 2.61 3.57 -1.35
CA ASP A 206 2.18 2.90 -2.58
C ASP A 206 0.98 3.62 -3.25
N ALA A 207 0.17 4.33 -2.46
CA ALA A 207 -0.86 5.25 -2.98
C ALA A 207 -0.30 6.60 -3.47
N GLY A 208 1.01 6.85 -3.31
CA GLY A 208 1.70 8.03 -3.85
C GLY A 208 1.81 9.22 -2.90
N PHE A 209 1.74 8.99 -1.58
CA PHE A 209 1.86 10.00 -0.52
C PHE A 209 3.02 9.68 0.41
N ASP A 210 3.47 10.66 1.21
CA ASP A 210 4.48 10.44 2.24
C ASP A 210 3.78 10.22 3.60
N PRO A 211 3.90 9.03 4.24
CA PRO A 211 3.24 8.77 5.51
C PRO A 211 3.85 9.58 6.65
N VAL A 212 3.01 10.11 7.52
CA VAL A 212 3.41 10.79 8.76
C VAL A 212 2.64 10.19 9.92
N VAL A 213 3.31 9.41 10.77
CA VAL A 213 2.73 8.92 12.02
C VAL A 213 2.58 10.11 12.96
N ILE A 214 1.36 10.44 13.34
CA ILE A 214 1.07 11.61 14.18
C ILE A 214 0.62 11.25 15.60
N GLY A 215 0.51 9.96 15.92
CA GLY A 215 0.19 9.46 17.25
C GLY A 215 -0.78 8.28 17.27
N THR A 216 -1.41 8.09 18.42
CA THR A 216 -2.37 7.03 18.68
C THR A 216 -3.77 7.37 18.16
N LEU A 217 -4.68 6.39 18.20
CA LEU A 217 -6.08 6.57 17.80
C LEU A 217 -6.84 7.64 18.62
N GLU A 218 -6.32 8.02 19.78
CA GLU A 218 -6.89 9.12 20.59
C GLU A 218 -6.87 10.45 19.84
N ARG A 219 -5.88 10.65 18.96
CA ARG A 219 -5.77 11.86 18.13
C ARG A 219 -6.61 11.83 16.85
N ALA A 220 -7.47 10.85 16.67
CA ALA A 220 -8.26 10.66 15.44
C ALA A 220 -9.11 11.88 15.04
N ALA A 221 -9.50 12.73 16.01
CA ALA A 221 -10.21 13.98 15.77
C ALA A 221 -9.39 14.97 14.92
N ASP A 222 -8.06 14.95 15.00
CA ASP A 222 -7.19 15.85 14.22
C ASP A 222 -7.37 15.65 12.70
N THR A 223 -7.58 14.41 12.26
CA THR A 223 -7.72 14.05 10.84
C THR A 223 -9.16 13.98 10.38
N ALA A 224 -10.11 14.10 11.27
CA ALA A 224 -11.53 14.07 10.92
C ALA A 224 -11.98 15.36 10.24
N MET A 225 -13.13 15.30 9.58
CA MET A 225 -13.76 16.50 9.00
C MET A 225 -13.99 17.56 10.10
N GLY A 226 -13.43 18.75 9.90
CA GLY A 226 -13.45 19.85 10.87
C GLY A 226 -12.33 19.80 11.90
N GLY A 227 -11.48 18.76 11.90
CA GLY A 227 -10.27 18.68 12.74
C GLY A 227 -9.12 19.56 12.25
N SER A 228 -8.06 19.65 13.03
CA SER A 228 -6.91 20.55 12.79
C SER A 228 -6.15 20.25 11.48
N LEU A 229 -6.26 19.02 10.98
CA LEU A 229 -5.64 18.55 9.74
C LEU A 229 -6.65 18.32 8.60
N SER A 230 -7.92 18.64 8.81
CA SER A 230 -8.96 18.51 7.80
C SER A 230 -8.66 19.37 6.56
N GLY A 231 -8.50 18.73 5.39
CA GLY A 231 -8.21 19.42 4.14
C GLY A 231 -6.79 19.99 4.01
N VAL A 232 -5.92 19.77 4.99
CA VAL A 232 -4.56 20.29 4.98
C VAL A 232 -3.73 19.57 3.91
N GLN A 233 -3.21 20.35 2.95
CA GLN A 233 -2.35 19.89 1.87
C GLN A 233 -0.92 20.39 2.14
N ALA A 234 -0.18 19.68 2.95
CA ALA A 234 1.19 19.99 3.33
C ALA A 234 2.12 18.81 3.04
N THR A 235 3.39 19.05 2.86
CA THR A 235 4.41 18.00 2.76
C THR A 235 4.61 17.28 4.10
N ALA A 236 5.24 16.12 4.09
CA ALA A 236 5.55 15.40 5.33
C ALA A 236 6.39 16.24 6.30
N ALA A 237 7.40 16.97 5.79
CA ALA A 237 8.23 17.85 6.59
C ALA A 237 7.43 19.02 7.22
N GLU A 238 6.52 19.62 6.45
CA GLU A 238 5.64 20.68 6.98
C GLU A 238 4.68 20.16 8.04
N LEU A 239 4.10 18.98 7.84
CA LEU A 239 3.25 18.35 8.85
C LEU A 239 4.01 18.03 10.13
N ARG A 240 5.24 17.48 10.04
CA ARG A 240 6.09 17.20 11.22
C ARG A 240 6.36 18.48 12.00
N ARG A 241 6.86 19.53 11.35
CA ARG A 241 7.09 20.83 12.01
C ARG A 241 5.83 21.40 12.66
N ARG A 242 4.70 21.39 11.94
CA ARG A 242 3.41 21.88 12.46
C ARG A 242 2.94 21.15 13.71
N LEU A 243 3.29 19.88 13.84
CA LEU A 243 2.87 19.00 14.93
C LEU A 243 3.95 18.81 16.00
N GLY A 244 5.14 19.41 15.85
CA GLY A 244 6.24 19.26 16.79
C GLY A 244 6.78 17.82 16.86
N LEU A 245 6.88 17.15 15.71
CA LEU A 245 7.34 15.76 15.59
C LEU A 245 8.79 15.64 15.08
N ASP A 246 9.50 16.74 14.97
CA ASP A 246 10.92 16.80 14.56
C ASP A 246 11.85 16.62 15.76
#